data_bc18a561bc2998adbc3e5536e073db37
#
_entry.id   bc18a561bc2998adbc3e5536e073db37
#
_cell.length_a   1.000
_cell.length_b   1.000
_cell.length_c   1.000
_cell.angle_alpha   90.00
_cell.angle_beta   90.00
_cell.angle_gamma   90.00
#
_symmetry.space_group_name_H-M   'P 1'
#
loop_
_entity.id
_entity.type
_entity.pdbx_description
1 polymer ?
#
loop_
_entity_poly.entity_id
_entity_poly.type
_entity_poly.pdbx_seq_one_letter_code
_entity_poly.pdbx_strand_id
1 'polypeptide(L)'
;MESNLKYIKEGVVGVMEDKKEILLTQEGYAKLEEEVEYLKAVKRREVADRIKVAISFGDISENAEYDEAKNEQAQMEERILKLENMIRNAVIIDESKIDVNIVTIGSIVKVNDIEFGEQVEYTIVGSAEADPYEGRISNESPVGKALLGKTVGVVVDVHVPDGTAKFEILEIKR
;
A
#
# COMPACT_ATOMS: atom_id res chain seq x y z
N MET A 1 -4.53 24.57 -18.47
CA MET A 1 -3.70 23.98 -19.55
C MET A 1 -2.40 24.75 -19.57
N GLU A 2 -1.41 24.28 -18.88
CA GLU A 2 -0.03 24.76 -19.08
C GLU A 2 0.88 23.54 -18.93
N SER A 3 1.36 23.10 -20.09
CA SER A 3 2.26 22.01 -20.28
C SER A 3 3.65 22.39 -19.77
N ASN A 4 4.17 21.65 -18.79
CA ASN A 4 5.57 21.73 -18.41
C ASN A 4 6.46 21.11 -19.49
N LEU A 5 6.73 21.90 -20.54
CA LEU A 5 7.83 21.69 -21.46
C LEU A 5 9.05 22.46 -20.92
N LYS A 6 9.98 21.79 -20.28
CA LYS A 6 11.32 22.34 -20.04
C LYS A 6 12.41 21.30 -20.29
N TYR A 7 13.29 21.72 -21.22
CA TYR A 7 14.61 21.22 -21.57
C TYR A 7 14.74 20.02 -22.51
N ILE A 8 14.71 20.36 -23.80
CA ILE A 8 15.45 19.63 -24.83
C ILE A 8 16.88 20.19 -24.84
N LYS A 9 17.87 19.43 -24.40
CA LYS A 9 19.26 19.54 -24.85
C LYS A 9 19.83 18.13 -24.92
N GLU A 10 20.23 17.78 -26.15
CA GLU A 10 21.04 16.63 -26.52
C GLU A 10 20.42 15.22 -26.34
N GLY A 11 19.57 14.82 -27.31
CA GLY A 11 19.64 13.46 -27.90
C GLY A 11 19.21 12.26 -27.03
N VAL A 12 18.68 12.45 -25.83
CA VAL A 12 18.12 11.36 -25.02
C VAL A 12 16.65 11.67 -24.78
N VAL A 13 15.77 10.99 -25.51
CA VAL A 13 14.35 10.94 -25.18
C VAL A 13 14.21 10.06 -23.93
N GLY A 14 14.46 10.64 -22.77
CA GLY A 14 14.05 10.06 -21.51
C GLY A 14 12.54 10.22 -21.41
N VAL A 15 11.78 9.15 -21.53
CA VAL A 15 10.40 9.09 -21.07
C VAL A 15 10.48 9.38 -19.56
N MET A 16 10.10 10.58 -19.14
CA MET A 16 9.80 10.83 -17.74
C MET A 16 8.56 9.98 -17.44
N GLU A 17 8.77 8.78 -16.89
CA GLU A 17 7.71 8.09 -16.16
C GLU A 17 7.25 9.08 -15.07
N ASP A 18 5.99 9.46 -15.11
CA ASP A 18 5.31 10.12 -14.01
C ASP A 18 5.47 9.22 -12.78
N LYS A 19 6.46 9.53 -11.94
CA LYS A 19 6.67 8.80 -10.69
C LYS A 19 5.44 9.04 -9.84
N LYS A 20 4.54 8.07 -9.83
CA LYS A 20 3.36 8.11 -8.98
C LYS A 20 3.83 8.18 -7.53
N GLU A 21 3.64 9.31 -6.88
CA GLU A 21 3.91 9.47 -5.45
C GLU A 21 3.08 8.48 -4.66
N ILE A 22 3.72 7.82 -3.70
CA ILE A 22 3.07 6.85 -2.81
C ILE A 22 2.89 7.52 -1.46
N LEU A 23 1.65 7.85 -1.15
CA LEU A 23 1.31 8.46 0.14
C LEU A 23 1.35 7.39 1.23
N LEU A 24 2.12 7.66 2.29
CA LEU A 24 2.29 6.77 3.42
C LEU A 24 2.12 7.54 4.74
N THR A 25 1.60 6.85 5.74
CA THR A 25 1.69 7.30 7.12
C THR A 25 3.12 7.09 7.64
N GLN A 26 3.50 7.76 8.73
CA GLN A 26 4.81 7.54 9.37
C GLN A 26 4.97 6.06 9.81
N GLU A 27 3.89 5.47 10.33
CA GLU A 27 3.86 4.07 10.75
C GLU A 27 4.01 3.12 9.55
N GLY A 28 3.29 3.38 8.45
CA GLY A 28 3.38 2.58 7.23
C GLY A 28 4.77 2.63 6.61
N TYR A 29 5.40 3.79 6.58
CA TYR A 29 6.77 3.93 6.10
C TYR A 29 7.74 3.09 6.94
N ALA A 30 7.65 3.17 8.28
CA ALA A 30 8.50 2.40 9.18
C ALA A 30 8.31 0.88 9.00
N LYS A 31 7.07 0.41 8.82
CA LYS A 31 6.79 -1.01 8.55
C LYS A 31 7.41 -1.50 7.23
N LEU A 32 7.39 -0.68 6.18
CA LEU A 32 8.02 -1.03 4.91
C LEU A 32 9.56 -1.12 5.05
N GLU A 33 10.18 -0.21 5.80
CA GLU A 33 11.62 -0.26 6.08
C GLU A 33 11.99 -1.52 6.87
N GLU A 34 11.23 -1.85 7.92
CA GLU A 34 11.44 -3.06 8.73
C GLU A 34 11.29 -4.34 7.89
N GLU A 35 10.28 -4.42 7.01
CA GLU A 35 10.08 -5.57 6.12
C GLU A 35 11.28 -5.73 5.16
N VAL A 36 11.75 -4.65 4.56
CA VAL A 36 12.93 -4.70 3.67
C VAL A 36 14.17 -5.17 4.42
N GLU A 37 14.40 -4.64 5.62
CA GLU A 37 15.55 -5.04 6.44
C GLU A 37 15.47 -6.52 6.81
N TYR A 38 14.32 -7.01 7.26
CA TYR A 38 14.09 -8.41 7.55
C TYR A 38 14.35 -9.31 6.33
N LEU A 39 13.78 -8.97 5.18
CA LEU A 39 13.96 -9.76 3.95
C LEU A 39 15.43 -9.84 3.53
N LYS A 40 16.18 -8.72 3.64
CA LYS A 40 17.60 -8.67 3.25
C LYS A 40 18.52 -9.32 4.27
N ALA A 41 18.30 -9.07 5.55
CA ALA A 41 19.24 -9.51 6.61
C ALA A 41 19.00 -10.95 7.04
N VAL A 42 17.74 -11.38 7.10
CA VAL A 42 17.34 -12.69 7.64
C VAL A 42 16.90 -13.63 6.52
N LYS A 43 15.81 -13.27 5.82
CA LYS A 43 15.16 -14.19 4.87
C LYS A 43 16.06 -14.60 3.71
N ARG A 44 16.83 -13.66 3.17
CA ARG A 44 17.79 -13.95 2.08
C ARG A 44 18.83 -15.00 2.48
N ARG A 45 19.28 -14.99 3.73
CA ARG A 45 20.21 -16.00 4.25
C ARG A 45 19.54 -17.35 4.42
N GLU A 46 18.33 -17.39 4.97
CA GLU A 46 17.57 -18.64 5.14
C GLU A 46 17.33 -19.33 3.79
N VAL A 47 16.88 -18.59 2.79
CA VAL A 47 16.64 -19.12 1.44
C VAL A 47 17.95 -19.61 0.79
N ALA A 48 19.05 -18.86 0.95
CA ALA A 48 20.36 -19.28 0.44
C ALA A 48 20.83 -20.59 1.10
N ASP A 49 20.60 -20.76 2.38
CA ASP A 49 20.95 -21.99 3.09
C ASP A 49 20.05 -23.17 2.67
N ARG A 50 18.74 -22.96 2.44
CA ARG A 50 17.86 -23.97 1.84
C ARG A 50 18.33 -24.42 0.46
N ILE A 51 18.74 -23.48 -0.40
CA ILE A 51 19.30 -23.80 -1.72
C ILE A 51 20.56 -24.66 -1.59
N LYS A 52 21.48 -24.32 -0.67
CA LYS A 52 22.70 -25.12 -0.43
C LYS A 52 22.39 -26.53 0.02
N VAL A 53 21.41 -26.67 0.92
CA VAL A 53 20.97 -28.01 1.40
C VAL A 53 20.39 -28.81 0.25
N ALA A 54 19.50 -28.23 -0.56
CA ALA A 54 18.92 -28.90 -1.73
C ALA A 54 19.99 -29.41 -2.72
N ILE A 55 21.01 -28.57 -3.00
CA ILE A 55 22.14 -28.97 -3.85
C ILE A 55 22.92 -30.18 -3.24
N SER A 56 23.03 -30.24 -1.92
CA SER A 56 23.82 -31.30 -1.25
C SER A 56 23.22 -32.70 -1.40
N PHE A 57 21.93 -32.81 -1.76
CA PHE A 57 21.26 -34.09 -1.97
C PHE A 57 21.56 -34.75 -3.32
N GLY A 58 22.30 -34.12 -4.22
CA GLY A 58 22.83 -34.70 -5.46
C GLY A 58 22.09 -34.27 -6.71
N ASP A 59 21.30 -35.14 -7.34
CA ASP A 59 20.71 -34.82 -8.66
C ASP A 59 19.73 -33.66 -8.60
N ILE A 60 20.16 -32.53 -9.16
CA ILE A 60 19.41 -31.27 -9.18
C ILE A 60 18.26 -31.32 -10.20
N SER A 61 18.35 -32.19 -11.21
CA SER A 61 17.39 -32.24 -12.31
C SER A 61 15.98 -32.75 -11.91
N GLU A 62 15.88 -33.46 -10.80
CA GLU A 62 14.61 -33.97 -10.24
C GLU A 62 14.35 -33.45 -8.80
N ASN A 63 15.09 -32.43 -8.36
CA ASN A 63 15.01 -31.94 -6.99
C ASN A 63 13.95 -30.82 -6.83
N ALA A 64 12.74 -31.21 -6.49
CA ALA A 64 11.63 -30.31 -6.24
C ALA A 64 11.93 -29.28 -5.12
N GLU A 65 12.75 -29.65 -4.12
CA GLU A 65 13.16 -28.72 -3.04
C GLU A 65 14.06 -27.58 -3.54
N TYR A 66 14.93 -27.89 -4.52
CA TYR A 66 15.75 -26.87 -5.15
C TYR A 66 14.89 -25.89 -5.95
N ASP A 67 13.96 -26.38 -6.75
CA ASP A 67 13.07 -25.54 -7.56
C ASP A 67 12.19 -24.68 -6.65
N GLU A 68 11.65 -25.23 -5.56
CA GLU A 68 10.87 -24.48 -4.59
C GLU A 68 11.70 -23.35 -3.94
N ALA A 69 12.91 -23.65 -3.49
CA ALA A 69 13.80 -22.67 -2.88
C ALA A 69 14.24 -21.58 -3.87
N LYS A 70 14.42 -21.91 -5.15
CA LYS A 70 14.69 -20.94 -6.22
C LYS A 70 13.49 -20.05 -6.52
N ASN A 71 12.28 -20.59 -6.50
CA ASN A 71 11.04 -19.83 -6.65
C ASN A 71 10.85 -18.88 -5.46
N GLU A 72 11.09 -19.36 -4.23
CA GLU A 72 11.06 -18.51 -3.03
C GLU A 72 12.08 -17.37 -3.12
N GLN A 73 13.30 -17.66 -3.60
CA GLN A 73 14.32 -16.64 -3.84
C GLN A 73 13.83 -15.56 -4.81
N ALA A 74 13.25 -15.97 -5.94
CA ALA A 74 12.76 -15.04 -6.94
C ALA A 74 11.64 -14.15 -6.40
N GLN A 75 10.67 -14.72 -5.69
CA GLN A 75 9.57 -13.98 -5.06
C GLN A 75 10.07 -12.99 -3.99
N MET A 76 11.04 -13.41 -3.19
CA MET A 76 11.65 -12.55 -2.17
C MET A 76 12.38 -11.36 -2.81
N GLU A 77 13.19 -11.58 -3.84
CA GLU A 77 13.89 -10.49 -4.52
C GLU A 77 12.92 -9.51 -5.22
N GLU A 78 11.86 -10.04 -5.84
CA GLU A 78 10.80 -9.22 -6.41
C GLU A 78 10.12 -8.36 -5.33
N ARG A 79 9.82 -8.97 -4.16
CA ARG A 79 9.23 -8.23 -3.02
C ARG A 79 10.16 -7.14 -2.53
N ILE A 80 11.45 -7.40 -2.38
CA ILE A 80 12.45 -6.39 -1.98
C ILE A 80 12.45 -5.22 -2.95
N LEU A 81 12.54 -5.50 -4.26
CA LEU A 81 12.53 -4.44 -5.29
C LEU A 81 11.26 -3.59 -5.25
N LYS A 82 10.11 -4.23 -5.05
CA LYS A 82 8.82 -3.54 -4.93
C LYS A 82 8.78 -2.62 -3.71
N LEU A 83 9.21 -3.11 -2.55
CA LEU A 83 9.25 -2.33 -1.32
C LEU A 83 10.25 -1.17 -1.41
N GLU A 84 11.45 -1.39 -1.93
CA GLU A 84 12.43 -0.33 -2.16
C GLU A 84 11.91 0.76 -3.10
N ASN A 85 11.15 0.38 -4.11
CA ASN A 85 10.54 1.33 -5.02
C ASN A 85 9.43 2.15 -4.32
N MET A 86 8.64 1.51 -3.45
CA MET A 86 7.65 2.19 -2.63
C MET A 86 8.31 3.20 -1.68
N ILE A 87 9.34 2.81 -0.95
CA ILE A 87 10.10 3.66 -0.04
C ILE A 87 10.73 4.85 -0.78
N ARG A 88 11.29 4.61 -1.97
CA ARG A 88 11.92 5.65 -2.79
C ARG A 88 10.95 6.72 -3.29
N ASN A 89 9.70 6.34 -3.55
CA ASN A 89 8.66 7.23 -4.07
C ASN A 89 7.68 7.63 -2.96
N ALA A 90 7.99 7.32 -1.70
CA ALA A 90 7.14 7.63 -0.56
C ALA A 90 7.08 9.14 -0.29
N VAL A 91 5.88 9.61 -0.03
CA VAL A 91 5.59 10.94 0.53
C VAL A 91 4.92 10.71 1.87
N ILE A 92 5.64 11.05 2.95
CA ILE A 92 5.14 10.85 4.31
C ILE A 92 4.13 11.94 4.65
N ILE A 93 2.96 11.52 5.13
CA ILE A 93 1.90 12.42 5.54
C ILE A 93 2.20 12.93 6.94
N ASP A 94 2.13 14.25 7.12
CA ASP A 94 2.27 14.90 8.42
C ASP A 94 0.97 14.76 9.22
N GLU A 95 0.89 13.75 10.06
CA GLU A 95 -0.29 13.47 10.88
C GLU A 95 -0.64 14.60 11.86
N SER A 96 0.32 15.47 12.18
CA SER A 96 0.06 16.63 13.06
C SER A 96 -0.85 17.68 12.41
N LYS A 97 -0.97 17.64 11.09
CA LYS A 97 -1.80 18.56 10.28
C LYS A 97 -3.14 17.97 9.88
N ILE A 98 -3.48 16.77 10.36
CA ILE A 98 -4.79 16.15 10.09
C ILE A 98 -5.88 17.01 10.74
N ASP A 99 -6.75 17.55 9.90
CA ASP A 99 -7.95 18.27 10.35
C ASP A 99 -9.05 17.24 10.69
N VAL A 100 -9.43 17.17 11.97
CA VAL A 100 -10.50 16.26 12.44
C VAL A 100 -11.90 16.65 11.94
N ASN A 101 -12.04 17.79 11.26
CA ASN A 101 -13.30 18.19 10.65
C ASN A 101 -13.47 17.60 9.23
N ILE A 102 -12.41 17.16 8.59
CA ILE A 102 -12.42 16.68 7.20
C ILE A 102 -11.67 15.35 7.13
N VAL A 103 -12.24 14.37 6.46
CA VAL A 103 -11.57 13.09 6.21
C VAL A 103 -10.37 13.27 5.31
N THR A 104 -9.20 12.91 5.82
CA THR A 104 -7.91 12.92 5.09
C THR A 104 -7.25 11.54 5.21
N ILE A 105 -6.15 11.32 4.50
CA ILE A 105 -5.34 10.12 4.72
C ILE A 105 -4.73 10.22 6.13
N GLY A 106 -4.75 9.12 6.89
CA GLY A 106 -4.41 9.05 8.31
C GLY A 106 -5.62 9.22 9.24
N SER A 107 -6.80 9.64 8.73
CA SER A 107 -8.01 9.76 9.56
C SER A 107 -8.61 8.40 9.87
N ILE A 108 -9.09 8.26 11.12
CA ILE A 108 -9.97 7.17 11.56
C ILE A 108 -11.41 7.68 11.46
N VAL A 109 -12.21 7.04 10.61
CA VAL A 109 -13.57 7.49 10.28
C VAL A 109 -14.57 6.45 10.72
N LYS A 110 -15.46 6.83 11.64
CA LYS A 110 -16.61 6.00 12.04
C LYS A 110 -17.78 6.31 11.12
N VAL A 111 -18.28 5.30 10.45
CA VAL A 111 -19.42 5.40 9.53
C VAL A 111 -20.56 4.51 9.96
N ASN A 112 -21.77 4.89 9.60
CA ASN A 112 -22.98 4.07 9.71
C ASN A 112 -23.38 3.60 8.32
N ASP A 113 -23.40 2.29 8.09
CA ASP A 113 -24.03 1.72 6.91
C ASP A 113 -25.54 1.85 7.03
N ILE A 114 -26.12 2.67 6.16
CA ILE A 114 -27.56 3.00 6.25
C ILE A 114 -28.44 1.81 5.86
N GLU A 115 -27.93 0.93 4.99
CA GLU A 115 -28.68 -0.23 4.51
C GLU A 115 -28.78 -1.32 5.58
N PHE A 116 -27.66 -1.60 6.27
CA PHE A 116 -27.59 -2.66 7.29
C PHE A 116 -27.76 -2.14 8.71
N GLY A 117 -27.65 -0.82 8.93
CA GLY A 117 -27.71 -0.20 10.25
C GLY A 117 -26.50 -0.53 11.13
N GLU A 118 -25.38 -0.92 10.52
CA GLU A 118 -24.16 -1.29 11.22
C GLU A 118 -23.17 -0.12 11.26
N GLN A 119 -22.48 0.02 12.38
CA GLN A 119 -21.41 1.01 12.52
C GLN A 119 -20.07 0.34 12.33
N VAL A 120 -19.26 0.90 11.44
CA VAL A 120 -17.92 0.40 11.12
C VAL A 120 -16.91 1.54 11.28
N GLU A 121 -15.72 1.23 11.72
CA GLU A 121 -14.61 2.17 11.80
C GLU A 121 -13.56 1.82 10.74
N TYR A 122 -13.18 2.81 9.93
CA TYR A 122 -12.17 2.68 8.90
C TYR A 122 -11.03 3.65 9.14
N THR A 123 -9.80 3.16 8.99
CA THR A 123 -8.62 4.00 8.90
C THR A 123 -8.29 4.24 7.43
N ILE A 124 -8.28 5.50 6.99
CA ILE A 124 -7.94 5.85 5.61
C ILE A 124 -6.42 5.90 5.48
N VAL A 125 -5.87 5.02 4.65
CA VAL A 125 -4.41 4.89 4.47
C VAL A 125 -4.02 4.97 2.99
N GLY A 126 -2.73 5.07 2.72
CA GLY A 126 -2.21 4.91 1.36
C GLY A 126 -2.43 3.49 0.83
N SER A 127 -2.49 3.32 -0.50
CA SER A 127 -2.76 2.02 -1.12
C SER A 127 -1.76 0.92 -0.73
N ALA A 128 -0.54 1.30 -0.37
CA ALA A 128 0.50 0.36 0.06
C ALA A 128 0.30 -0.19 1.48
N GLU A 129 -0.48 0.50 2.30
CA GLU A 129 -0.76 0.17 3.70
C GLU A 129 -2.14 -0.47 3.91
N ALA A 130 -2.93 -0.62 2.83
CA ALA A 130 -4.30 -1.09 2.94
C ALA A 130 -4.36 -2.55 3.42
N ASP A 131 -5.15 -2.76 4.46
CA ASP A 131 -5.53 -4.07 4.99
C ASP A 131 -7.03 -4.03 5.37
N PRO A 132 -7.92 -4.49 4.48
CA PRO A 132 -9.36 -4.48 4.75
C PRO A 132 -9.78 -5.32 5.97
N TYR A 133 -9.01 -6.34 6.33
CA TYR A 133 -9.31 -7.19 7.49
C TYR A 133 -9.07 -6.45 8.82
N GLU A 134 -8.15 -5.47 8.82
CA GLU A 134 -7.88 -4.60 9.95
C GLU A 134 -8.64 -3.25 9.86
N GLY A 135 -9.59 -3.12 8.92
CA GLY A 135 -10.32 -1.87 8.69
C GLY A 135 -9.47 -0.74 8.06
N ARG A 136 -8.28 -1.05 7.56
CA ARG A 136 -7.38 -0.10 6.89
C ARG A 136 -7.71 -0.07 5.41
N ILE A 137 -8.41 0.96 4.97
CA ILE A 137 -8.87 1.07 3.58
C ILE A 137 -8.05 2.08 2.78
N SER A 138 -7.75 1.69 1.54
CA SER A 138 -7.00 2.55 0.62
C SER A 138 -7.76 3.83 0.28
N ASN A 139 -7.05 4.95 0.24
CA ASN A 139 -7.54 6.22 -0.32
C ASN A 139 -7.98 6.09 -1.80
N GLU A 140 -7.52 5.08 -2.51
CA GLU A 140 -7.92 4.80 -3.90
C GLU A 140 -9.10 3.83 -4.01
N SER A 141 -9.51 3.18 -2.91
CA SER A 141 -10.67 2.28 -2.89
C SER A 141 -11.98 3.06 -3.11
N PRO A 142 -13.07 2.40 -3.55
CA PRO A 142 -14.37 3.06 -3.70
C PRO A 142 -14.85 3.76 -2.42
N VAL A 143 -14.71 3.11 -1.27
CA VAL A 143 -15.10 3.67 0.05
C VAL A 143 -14.17 4.83 0.42
N GLY A 144 -12.85 4.64 0.33
CA GLY A 144 -11.87 5.68 0.65
C GLY A 144 -12.06 6.94 -0.19
N LYS A 145 -12.25 6.78 -1.50
CA LYS A 145 -12.52 7.92 -2.41
C LYS A 145 -13.81 8.66 -2.06
N ALA A 146 -14.86 7.94 -1.69
CA ALA A 146 -16.13 8.57 -1.35
C ALA A 146 -16.06 9.34 -0.02
N LEU A 147 -15.27 8.86 0.94
CA LEU A 147 -15.10 9.49 2.26
C LEU A 147 -14.13 10.68 2.24
N LEU A 148 -13.07 10.62 1.44
CA LEU A 148 -12.04 11.68 1.39
C LEU A 148 -12.65 13.07 1.13
N GLY A 149 -12.20 14.06 1.92
CA GLY A 149 -12.65 15.44 1.83
C GLY A 149 -14.06 15.69 2.37
N LYS A 150 -14.70 14.69 2.98
CA LYS A 150 -16.03 14.82 3.60
C LYS A 150 -15.93 15.17 5.08
N THR A 151 -17.04 15.67 5.63
CA THR A 151 -17.17 16.08 7.02
C THR A 151 -18.18 15.19 7.77
N VAL A 152 -18.18 15.26 9.09
CA VAL A 152 -19.17 14.58 9.94
C VAL A 152 -20.59 14.98 9.54
N GLY A 153 -21.52 14.03 9.56
CA GLY A 153 -22.93 14.18 9.20
C GLY A 153 -23.23 14.07 7.71
N VAL A 154 -22.21 13.95 6.85
CA VAL A 154 -22.40 13.76 5.40
C VAL A 154 -22.70 12.30 5.09
N VAL A 155 -23.70 12.09 4.24
CA VAL A 155 -23.98 10.78 3.63
C VAL A 155 -23.28 10.69 2.29
N VAL A 156 -22.55 9.61 2.07
CA VAL A 156 -21.83 9.35 0.81
C VAL A 156 -22.40 8.10 0.13
N ASP A 157 -22.46 8.16 -1.20
CA ASP A 157 -22.79 7.01 -2.03
C ASP A 157 -21.50 6.32 -2.48
N VAL A 158 -21.38 5.03 -2.23
CA VAL A 158 -20.23 4.20 -2.62
C VAL A 158 -20.68 3.21 -3.67
N HIS A 159 -20.13 3.34 -4.87
CA HIS A 159 -20.41 2.41 -5.96
C HIS A 159 -19.53 1.17 -5.82
N VAL A 160 -20.17 0.04 -5.57
CA VAL A 160 -19.56 -1.30 -5.52
C VAL A 160 -20.14 -2.19 -6.62
N PRO A 161 -19.47 -3.30 -7.02
CA PRO A 161 -19.98 -4.17 -8.11
C PRO A 161 -21.42 -4.66 -7.88
N ASP A 162 -21.82 -4.87 -6.64
CA ASP A 162 -23.13 -5.39 -6.25
C ASP A 162 -24.21 -4.30 -6.07
N GLY A 163 -23.85 -3.01 -6.27
CA GLY A 163 -24.81 -1.91 -6.13
C GLY A 163 -24.20 -0.61 -5.61
N THR A 164 -25.01 0.17 -4.89
CA THR A 164 -24.58 1.42 -4.26
C THR A 164 -24.88 1.34 -2.78
N ALA A 165 -23.83 1.26 -1.95
CA ALA A 165 -23.93 1.36 -0.50
C ALA A 165 -23.97 2.83 -0.06
N LYS A 166 -24.65 3.14 1.05
CA LYS A 166 -24.75 4.48 1.61
C LYS A 166 -24.16 4.52 3.01
N PHE A 167 -23.16 5.37 3.19
CA PHE A 167 -22.52 5.54 4.50
C PHE A 167 -22.70 6.96 5.01
N GLU A 168 -23.13 7.09 6.27
CA GLU A 168 -23.16 8.35 6.99
C GLU A 168 -21.90 8.47 7.86
N ILE A 169 -21.19 9.58 7.76
CA ILE A 169 -20.01 9.83 8.59
C ILE A 169 -20.46 10.29 9.98
N LEU A 170 -20.18 9.47 11.00
CA LEU A 170 -20.56 9.75 12.38
C LEU A 170 -19.49 10.50 13.15
N GLU A 171 -18.22 10.14 12.94
CA GLU A 171 -17.09 10.69 13.68
C GLU A 171 -15.81 10.62 12.84
N ILE A 172 -14.94 11.61 13.03
CA ILE A 172 -13.59 11.64 12.44
C ILE A 172 -12.60 11.80 13.59
N LYS A 173 -11.63 10.88 13.68
CA LYS A 173 -10.55 10.87 14.68
C LYS A 173 -9.19 10.91 14.00
N ARG A 174 -8.17 11.05 14.83
CA ARG A 174 -6.76 11.02 14.46
C ARG A 174 -6.08 9.85 15.14
#